data_7c7802da1e60cb85f86e0db4a61f320a
#
_entry.id   7c7802da1e60cb85f86e0db4a61f320a
#
_cell.length_a   1.000
_cell.length_b   1.000
_cell.length_c   1.000
_cell.angle_alpha   90.00
_cell.angle_beta   90.00
_cell.angle_gamma   90.00
#
_symmetry.space_group_name_H-M   'P 1'
#
loop_
_entity.id
_entity.type
_entity.pdbx_description
1 polymer ?
#
loop_
_entity_poly.entity_id
_entity_poly.type
_entity_poly.pdbx_seq_one_letter_code
_entity_poly.pdbx_strand_id
1 'polypeptide(L)'
;MLDNLFVKTLKTNAPDGLVYLDIETTGLSHIKGAKIVEIAMLKIQNGKEERFESLVNPRHPIPLESSKIHSIYDAMVASSPEFKNIAKDVAGFIGTNTVVCHNAMFDLAFVYKELFDSGVRTSGIYFVDTLKIAR
;
A
#
# COMPACT_ATOMS: atom_id res chain seq x y z
N MET A 1 -12.21 -6.08 8.84
CA MET A 1 -12.21 -4.65 9.09
C MET A 1 -11.98 -4.37 10.58
N LEU A 2 -11.32 -3.28 10.92
CA LEU A 2 -11.07 -2.89 12.32
C LEU A 2 -12.37 -2.46 12.99
N ASP A 3 -12.54 -2.82 14.27
CA ASP A 3 -13.67 -2.27 15.02
C ASP A 3 -13.40 -0.80 15.39
N ASN A 4 -14.47 -0.08 15.69
CA ASN A 4 -14.41 1.35 15.95
C ASN A 4 -13.59 1.70 17.20
N LEU A 5 -13.61 0.83 18.21
CA LEU A 5 -12.85 1.04 19.44
C LEU A 5 -11.35 0.93 19.20
N PHE A 6 -10.94 -0.09 18.45
CA PHE A 6 -9.55 -0.30 18.10
C PHE A 6 -8.99 0.85 17.28
N VAL A 7 -9.71 1.28 16.24
CA VAL A 7 -9.33 2.44 15.42
C VAL A 7 -9.22 3.70 16.27
N LYS A 8 -10.16 3.92 17.18
CA LYS A 8 -10.13 5.07 18.09
C LYS A 8 -8.90 5.03 19.00
N THR A 9 -8.55 3.85 19.52
CA THR A 9 -7.37 3.67 20.38
C THR A 9 -6.09 3.95 19.60
N LEU A 10 -5.97 3.43 18.38
CA LEU A 10 -4.82 3.71 17.52
C LEU A 10 -4.69 5.20 17.21
N LYS A 11 -5.78 5.87 16.85
CA LYS A 11 -5.78 7.31 16.58
C LYS A 11 -5.30 8.12 17.78
N THR A 12 -5.68 7.70 18.99
CA THR A 12 -5.29 8.40 20.21
C THR A 12 -3.80 8.25 20.51
N ASN A 13 -3.22 7.09 20.17
CA ASN A 13 -1.84 6.76 20.49
C ASN A 13 -0.85 7.04 19.35
N ALA A 14 -1.33 7.27 18.14
CA ALA A 14 -0.48 7.56 16.98
C ALA A 14 0.00 9.01 17.04
N PRO A 15 1.33 9.27 17.09
CA PRO A 15 1.84 10.63 17.28
C PRO A 15 1.49 11.57 16.13
N ASP A 16 1.46 11.07 14.88
CA ASP A 16 1.22 11.90 13.69
C ASP A 16 -0.11 11.60 13.02
N GLY A 17 -0.53 10.36 12.97
CA GLY A 17 -1.74 9.91 12.32
C GLY A 17 -1.63 8.48 11.86
N LEU A 18 -2.66 8.02 11.16
CA LEU A 18 -2.75 6.66 10.62
C LEU A 18 -2.90 6.71 9.11
N VAL A 19 -2.19 5.81 8.42
CA VAL A 19 -2.36 5.56 6.98
C VAL A 19 -2.79 4.11 6.81
N TYR A 20 -4.03 3.91 6.42
CA TYR A 20 -4.53 2.59 6.00
C TYR A 20 -4.03 2.34 4.59
N LEU A 21 -3.43 1.18 4.35
CA LEU A 21 -2.80 0.85 3.08
C LEU A 21 -3.27 -0.52 2.61
N ASP A 22 -3.60 -0.61 1.33
CA ASP A 22 -3.93 -1.85 0.66
C ASP A 22 -3.35 -1.81 -0.75
N ILE A 23 -2.88 -2.96 -1.24
CA ILE A 23 -2.33 -3.10 -2.59
C ILE A 23 -2.93 -4.30 -3.31
N GLU A 24 -2.92 -4.22 -4.65
CA GLU A 24 -3.12 -5.37 -5.52
C GLU A 24 -1.84 -5.57 -6.34
N THR A 25 -1.51 -6.82 -6.64
CA THR A 25 -0.23 -7.19 -7.26
C THR A 25 -0.42 -8.17 -8.40
N THR A 26 0.65 -8.34 -9.19
CA THR A 26 0.68 -9.34 -10.27
C THR A 26 0.95 -10.75 -9.77
N GLY A 27 1.29 -10.94 -8.50
CA GLY A 27 1.60 -12.25 -7.94
C GLY A 27 1.95 -12.16 -6.46
N LEU A 28 2.33 -13.30 -5.88
CA LEU A 28 2.54 -13.42 -4.43
C LEU A 28 3.96 -13.07 -3.97
N SER A 29 4.94 -13.06 -4.88
CA SER A 29 6.34 -12.89 -4.50
C SER A 29 6.99 -11.70 -5.19
N HIS A 30 7.26 -10.66 -4.43
CA HIS A 30 8.03 -9.51 -4.88
C HIS A 30 9.48 -9.90 -5.25
N ILE A 31 10.03 -10.94 -4.60
CA ILE A 31 11.38 -11.46 -4.89
C ILE A 31 11.43 -12.07 -6.29
N LYS A 32 10.35 -12.74 -6.71
CA LYS A 32 10.24 -13.36 -8.04
C LYS A 32 9.77 -12.38 -9.12
N GLY A 33 9.73 -11.09 -8.82
CA GLY A 33 9.42 -10.07 -9.80
C GLY A 33 7.97 -9.64 -9.89
N ALA A 34 7.10 -10.09 -8.98
CA ALA A 34 5.74 -9.57 -8.91
C ALA A 34 5.76 -8.08 -8.58
N LYS A 35 4.78 -7.35 -9.11
CA LYS A 35 4.70 -5.89 -9.04
C LYS A 35 3.34 -5.44 -8.54
N ILE A 36 3.31 -4.23 -7.98
CA ILE A 36 2.05 -3.57 -7.61
C ILE A 36 1.31 -3.14 -8.88
N VAL A 37 0.01 -3.37 -8.93
CA VAL A 37 -0.90 -2.89 -9.99
C VAL A 37 -1.91 -1.87 -9.48
N GLU A 38 -2.12 -1.81 -8.17
CA GLU A 38 -2.95 -0.79 -7.53
C GLU A 38 -2.44 -0.53 -6.11
N ILE A 39 -2.45 0.73 -5.71
CA ILE A 39 -2.20 1.13 -4.35
C ILE A 39 -3.31 2.07 -3.89
N ALA A 40 -3.87 1.79 -2.72
CA ALA A 40 -4.91 2.61 -2.10
C ALA A 40 -4.52 2.92 -0.67
N MET A 41 -4.56 4.19 -0.32
CA MET A 41 -4.23 4.66 1.02
C MET A 41 -5.28 5.65 1.52
N LEU A 42 -5.60 5.55 2.80
CA LEU A 42 -6.45 6.50 3.50
C LEU A 42 -5.71 7.01 4.73
N LYS A 43 -5.44 8.30 4.76
CA LYS A 43 -4.81 8.94 5.90
C LYS A 43 -5.85 9.59 6.81
N ILE A 44 -5.73 9.34 8.09
CA ILE A 44 -6.52 10.02 9.12
C ILE A 44 -5.54 10.75 10.03
N GLN A 45 -5.63 12.08 10.03
CA GLN A 45 -4.74 12.93 10.79
C GLN A 45 -5.50 14.17 11.25
N ASN A 46 -5.43 14.48 12.55
CA ASN A 46 -6.12 15.64 13.13
C ASN A 46 -7.63 15.69 12.80
N GLY A 47 -8.27 14.51 12.74
CA GLY A 47 -9.70 14.37 12.40
C GLY A 47 -10.02 14.54 10.93
N LYS A 48 -9.03 14.75 10.07
CA LYS A 48 -9.20 14.89 8.62
C LYS A 48 -8.85 13.59 7.90
N GLU A 49 -9.53 13.36 6.78
CA GLU A 49 -9.28 12.22 5.90
C GLU A 49 -8.68 12.71 4.59
N GLU A 50 -7.63 12.03 4.13
CA GLU A 50 -7.06 12.21 2.80
C GLU A 50 -6.94 10.85 2.13
N ARG A 51 -7.14 10.81 0.82
CA ARG A 51 -7.04 9.58 0.03
C ARG A 51 -5.96 9.71 -1.02
N PHE A 52 -5.28 8.60 -1.25
CA PHE A 52 -4.36 8.42 -2.36
C PHE A 52 -4.70 7.09 -3.02
N GLU A 53 -5.07 7.11 -4.27
CA GLU A 53 -5.39 5.89 -5.02
C GLU A 53 -4.76 6.00 -6.40
N SER A 54 -4.11 4.92 -6.85
CA SER A 54 -3.56 4.85 -8.20
C SER A 54 -3.52 3.42 -8.70
N LEU A 55 -3.95 3.23 -9.93
CA LEU A 55 -3.56 2.07 -10.72
C LEU A 55 -2.09 2.27 -11.11
N VAL A 56 -1.36 1.17 -11.25
CA VAL A 56 0.07 1.19 -11.55
C VAL A 56 0.33 0.25 -12.73
N ASN A 57 1.05 0.73 -13.73
CA ASN A 57 1.50 -0.10 -14.83
C ASN A 57 2.71 -0.93 -14.39
N PRO A 58 2.60 -2.26 -14.27
CA PRO A 58 3.70 -3.09 -13.81
C PRO A 58 4.77 -3.34 -14.88
N ARG A 59 4.54 -2.92 -16.11
CA ARG A 59 5.42 -3.09 -17.27
C ARG A 59 5.67 -4.55 -17.67
N HIS A 60 4.80 -5.43 -17.27
CA HIS A 60 4.74 -6.82 -17.72
C HIS A 60 3.29 -7.31 -17.68
N PRO A 61 2.96 -8.39 -18.40
CA PRO A 61 1.59 -8.93 -18.38
C PRO A 61 1.15 -9.32 -16.97
N ILE A 62 -0.10 -9.04 -16.64
CA ILE A 62 -0.71 -9.49 -15.39
C ILE A 62 -1.18 -10.93 -15.59
N PRO A 63 -0.72 -11.89 -14.79
CA PRO A 63 -1.22 -13.26 -14.88
C PRO A 63 -2.73 -13.31 -14.73
N LEU A 64 -3.40 -14.10 -15.56
CA LEU A 64 -4.87 -14.18 -15.54
C LEU A 64 -5.40 -14.58 -14.17
N GLU A 65 -4.71 -15.47 -13.46
CA GLU A 65 -5.09 -15.90 -12.12
C GLU A 65 -5.09 -14.73 -11.12
N SER A 66 -4.18 -13.78 -11.27
CA SER A 66 -4.17 -12.57 -10.45
C SER A 66 -5.33 -11.64 -10.82
N SER A 67 -5.54 -11.43 -12.11
CA SER A 67 -6.66 -10.61 -12.61
C SER A 67 -8.02 -11.15 -12.16
N LYS A 68 -8.17 -12.47 -12.08
CA LYS A 68 -9.40 -13.10 -11.57
C LYS A 68 -9.67 -12.79 -10.09
N ILE A 69 -8.61 -12.53 -9.32
CA ILE A 69 -8.75 -12.19 -7.91
C ILE A 69 -9.12 -10.72 -7.72
N HIS A 70 -8.38 -9.81 -8.35
CA HIS A 70 -8.54 -8.36 -8.11
C HIS A 70 -9.26 -7.61 -9.24
N SER A 71 -9.61 -8.28 -10.33
CA SER A 71 -10.35 -7.70 -11.46
C SER A 71 -9.60 -6.58 -12.21
N ILE A 72 -8.29 -6.52 -12.07
CA ILE A 72 -7.44 -5.57 -12.81
C ILE A 72 -6.78 -6.31 -13.97
N TYR A 73 -6.96 -5.80 -15.17
CA TYR A 73 -6.49 -6.40 -16.42
C TYR A 73 -5.51 -5.46 -17.13
N ASP A 74 -4.68 -6.01 -18.00
CA ASP A 74 -3.64 -5.27 -18.72
C ASP A 74 -4.15 -3.98 -19.36
N ALA A 75 -5.31 -4.01 -19.97
CA ALA A 75 -5.89 -2.84 -20.61
C ALA A 75 -6.18 -1.69 -19.62
N MET A 76 -6.49 -2.02 -18.39
CA MET A 76 -6.81 -1.01 -17.37
C MET A 76 -5.59 -0.24 -16.90
N VAL A 77 -4.42 -0.85 -16.95
CA VAL A 77 -3.17 -0.25 -16.44
C VAL A 77 -2.25 0.25 -17.55
N ALA A 78 -2.60 0.02 -18.81
CA ALA A 78 -1.76 0.35 -19.97
C ALA A 78 -1.36 1.85 -20.03
N SER A 79 -2.25 2.74 -19.63
CA SER A 79 -2.00 4.19 -19.57
C SER A 79 -1.75 4.71 -18.13
N SER A 80 -1.63 3.83 -17.18
CA SER A 80 -1.36 4.20 -15.78
C SER A 80 0.13 4.47 -15.57
N PRO A 81 0.49 5.27 -14.54
CA PRO A 81 1.90 5.52 -14.24
C PRO A 81 2.59 4.24 -13.78
N GLU A 82 3.87 4.15 -14.03
CA GLU A 82 4.73 3.16 -13.37
C GLU A 82 4.95 3.59 -11.91
N PHE A 83 5.28 2.66 -11.05
CA PHE A 83 5.49 2.99 -9.64
C PHE A 83 6.56 4.06 -9.43
N LYS A 84 7.64 4.04 -10.20
CA LYS A 84 8.70 5.06 -10.13
C LYS A 84 8.20 6.50 -10.30
N ASN A 85 7.09 6.67 -11.03
CA ASN A 85 6.51 7.99 -11.27
C ASN A 85 5.68 8.50 -10.08
N ILE A 86 5.22 7.60 -9.22
CA ILE A 86 4.42 7.95 -8.02
C ILE A 86 5.15 7.65 -6.72
N ALA A 87 6.35 7.12 -6.78
CA ALA A 87 7.10 6.66 -5.60
C ALA A 87 7.30 7.76 -4.55
N LYS A 88 7.67 8.97 -4.97
CA LYS A 88 7.84 10.10 -4.06
C LYS A 88 6.51 10.51 -3.42
N ASP A 89 5.44 10.48 -4.17
CA ASP A 89 4.10 10.82 -3.66
C ASP A 89 3.64 9.78 -2.65
N VAL A 90 3.90 8.49 -2.92
CA VAL A 90 3.59 7.41 -1.98
C VAL A 90 4.37 7.60 -0.68
N ALA A 91 5.68 7.79 -0.77
CA ALA A 91 6.52 7.99 0.42
C ALA A 91 6.10 9.23 1.20
N GLY A 92 5.82 10.33 0.52
CA GLY A 92 5.38 11.58 1.15
C GLY A 92 4.01 11.44 1.81
N PHE A 93 3.11 10.71 1.19
CA PHE A 93 1.78 10.46 1.78
C PHE A 93 1.89 9.64 3.07
N ILE A 94 2.72 8.61 3.08
CA ILE A 94 2.97 7.82 4.30
C ILE A 94 3.65 8.70 5.36
N GLY A 95 4.69 9.44 4.97
CA GLY A 95 5.43 10.30 5.87
C GLY A 95 5.90 9.57 7.11
N THR A 96 5.66 10.16 8.27
CA THR A 96 5.98 9.59 9.59
C THR A 96 4.78 8.92 10.27
N ASN A 97 3.68 8.77 9.56
CA ASN A 97 2.45 8.17 10.10
C ASN A 97 2.61 6.66 10.29
N THR A 98 1.84 6.12 11.23
CA THR A 98 1.75 4.67 11.41
C THR A 98 0.89 4.07 10.30
N VAL A 99 1.42 3.08 9.60
CA VAL A 99 0.71 2.37 8.53
C VAL A 99 -0.09 1.21 9.12
N VAL A 100 -1.32 1.07 8.68
CA VAL A 100 -2.22 -0.01 9.09
C VAL A 100 -2.52 -0.87 7.86
N CYS A 101 -2.15 -2.14 7.92
CA CYS A 101 -2.37 -3.11 6.84
C CYS A 101 -2.99 -4.39 7.40
N HIS A 102 -3.73 -5.10 6.55
CA HIS A 102 -4.13 -6.47 6.82
C HIS A 102 -3.14 -7.40 6.13
N ASN A 103 -2.32 -8.13 6.88
CA ASN A 103 -1.15 -8.87 6.41
C ASN A 103 -0.01 -7.92 5.97
N ALA A 104 0.45 -7.09 6.91
CA ALA A 104 1.41 -6.01 6.66
C ALA A 104 2.73 -6.49 6.03
N MET A 105 3.21 -7.68 6.38
CA MET A 105 4.47 -8.19 5.82
C MET A 105 4.38 -8.39 4.31
N PHE A 106 3.21 -8.73 3.79
CA PHE A 106 2.99 -8.85 2.35
C PHE A 106 3.01 -7.46 1.69
N ASP A 107 2.11 -6.57 2.11
CA ASP A 107 1.95 -5.25 1.50
C ASP A 107 3.22 -4.40 1.61
N LEU A 108 3.83 -4.36 2.79
CA LEU A 108 5.01 -3.53 3.01
C LEU A 108 6.24 -4.05 2.30
N ALA A 109 6.37 -5.37 2.12
CA ALA A 109 7.47 -5.92 1.34
C ALA A 109 7.43 -5.42 -0.11
N PHE A 110 6.25 -5.39 -0.72
CA PHE A 110 6.07 -4.83 -2.07
C PHE A 110 6.34 -3.34 -2.10
N VAL A 111 5.79 -2.59 -1.16
CA VAL A 111 5.98 -1.13 -1.11
C VAL A 111 7.45 -0.76 -0.90
N TYR A 112 8.14 -1.41 0.03
CA TYR A 112 9.56 -1.18 0.26
C TYR A 112 10.40 -1.47 -0.98
N LYS A 113 10.15 -2.61 -1.63
CA LYS A 113 10.88 -2.97 -2.84
C LYS A 113 10.66 -1.97 -3.96
N GLU A 114 9.41 -1.58 -4.19
CA GLU A 114 9.08 -0.62 -5.25
C GLU A 114 9.69 0.76 -4.96
N LEU A 115 9.66 1.21 -3.71
CA LEU A 115 10.32 2.46 -3.31
C LEU A 115 11.84 2.38 -3.52
N PHE A 116 12.46 1.29 -3.08
CA PHE A 116 13.88 1.07 -3.23
C PHE A 116 14.30 1.05 -4.70
N ASP A 117 13.58 0.29 -5.54
CA ASP A 117 13.85 0.20 -6.98
C ASP A 117 13.64 1.55 -7.69
N SER A 118 12.81 2.41 -7.11
CA SER A 118 12.56 3.77 -7.62
C SER A 118 13.57 4.82 -7.12
N GLY A 119 14.53 4.40 -6.30
CA GLY A 119 15.54 5.30 -5.74
C GLY A 119 15.03 6.19 -4.60
N VAL A 120 13.88 5.85 -4.02
CA VAL A 120 13.29 6.61 -2.91
C VAL A 120 13.67 5.94 -1.59
N ARG A 121 14.35 6.68 -0.73
CA ARG A 121 14.72 6.20 0.60
C ARG A 121 13.60 6.49 1.60
N THR A 122 13.38 5.54 2.50
CA THR A 122 12.51 5.71 3.65
C THR A 122 13.29 5.45 4.93
N SER A 123 12.99 6.19 5.99
CA SER A 123 13.66 6.05 7.28
C SER A 123 13.08 4.93 8.14
N GLY A 124 12.27 4.07 7.54
CA GLY A 124 11.51 3.04 8.23
C GLY A 124 10.05 3.43 8.36
N ILE A 125 9.20 2.43 8.35
CA ILE A 125 7.76 2.62 8.45
C ILE A 125 7.28 1.90 9.72
N TYR A 126 6.64 2.64 10.62
CA TYR A 126 5.91 2.04 11.73
C TYR A 126 4.61 1.46 11.20
N PHE A 127 4.29 0.23 11.60
CA PHE A 127 3.09 -0.42 11.09
C PHE A 127 2.36 -1.23 12.15
N VAL A 128 1.06 -1.43 11.90
CA VAL A 128 0.20 -2.32 12.66
C VAL A 128 -0.39 -3.33 11.68
N ASP A 129 -0.24 -4.62 12.00
CA ASP A 129 -0.78 -5.71 11.21
C ASP A 129 -2.10 -6.18 11.81
N THR A 130 -3.21 -5.84 11.17
CA THR A 130 -4.54 -6.18 11.69
C THR A 130 -4.82 -7.69 11.62
N LEU A 131 -4.15 -8.42 10.75
CA LEU A 131 -4.26 -9.87 10.69
C LEU A 131 -3.77 -10.53 11.99
N LYS A 132 -2.67 -10.03 12.55
CA LYS A 132 -2.12 -10.53 13.81
C LYS A 132 -2.97 -10.16 15.02
N ILE A 133 -3.63 -9.01 14.96
CA ILE A 133 -4.52 -8.55 16.04
C ILE A 133 -5.85 -9.30 16.01
N ALA A 134 -6.36 -9.63 14.82
CA ALA A 134 -7.62 -10.33 14.63
C ALA A 134 -7.58 -11.82 15.05
N ARG A 135 -6.39 -12.35 15.30
CA ARG A 135 -6.21 -13.74 15.76
C ARG A 135 -6.22 -13.81 17.31
#